data_dd38b89def21bd912b07896d98b0da18
#
_entry.id   dd38b89def21bd912b07896d98b0da18
#
_cell.length_a   1.000
_cell.length_b   1.000
_cell.length_c   1.000
_cell.angle_alpha   90.00
_cell.angle_beta   90.00
_cell.angle_gamma   90.00
#
_symmetry.space_group_name_H-M   'P 1'
#
loop_
_entity.id
_entity.type
_entity.pdbx_description
1 polymer ?
#
loop_
_entity_poly.entity_id
_entity_poly.type
_entity_poly.pdbx_seq_one_letter_code
_entity_poly.pdbx_strand_id
1 'polypeptide(L)'
;MTTGMHKKLLITLLGVISLLLNGCTTVGNIDADLKILRGQSIEEVAAFLDNPDNHHELSNSEEYIWVNTENVKLTLPNTTARHSASQSGEYPGVSDVTNFGTKTDWYNFNCKLTLITDKKDIITSTKVEGDAIGCRIYKKVAEIMRANSKALARDVIEEKGGLSLQP
;
A
#
# COMPACT_ATOMS: atom_id res chain seq x y z
N MET A 1 40.93 -8.21 -31.52
CA MET A 1 39.53 -8.65 -31.69
C MET A 1 38.84 -8.96 -30.34
N THR A 2 39.04 -8.19 -29.25
CA THR A 2 38.56 -8.50 -27.88
C THR A 2 37.57 -7.49 -27.31
N THR A 3 37.30 -6.38 -27.99
CA THR A 3 36.44 -5.28 -27.46
C THR A 3 34.93 -5.53 -27.55
N GLY A 4 34.46 -6.50 -28.35
CA GLY A 4 33.05 -6.79 -28.55
C GLY A 4 32.42 -7.66 -27.43
N MET A 5 33.22 -8.50 -26.80
CA MET A 5 32.74 -9.48 -25.81
C MET A 5 32.45 -8.84 -24.45
N HIS A 6 33.26 -7.86 -24.04
CA HIS A 6 33.04 -7.13 -22.77
C HIS A 6 31.79 -6.24 -22.78
N LYS A 7 31.45 -5.62 -23.92
CA LYS A 7 30.21 -4.81 -24.05
C LYS A 7 28.95 -5.65 -23.92
N LYS A 8 28.91 -6.85 -24.50
CA LYS A 8 27.76 -7.76 -24.42
C LYS A 8 27.57 -8.29 -22.99
N LEU A 9 28.67 -8.60 -22.28
CA LEU A 9 28.65 -9.07 -20.90
C LEU A 9 28.13 -7.97 -19.94
N LEU A 10 28.53 -6.72 -20.17
CA LEU A 10 28.12 -5.58 -19.34
C LEU A 10 26.61 -5.29 -19.48
N ILE A 11 26.06 -5.39 -20.69
CA ILE A 11 24.63 -5.15 -20.96
C ILE A 11 23.76 -6.24 -20.33
N THR A 12 24.18 -7.50 -20.39
CA THR A 12 23.46 -8.61 -19.72
C THR A 12 23.51 -8.49 -18.20
N LEU A 13 24.62 -8.05 -17.62
CA LEU A 13 24.75 -7.85 -16.18
C LEU A 13 23.85 -6.71 -15.69
N LEU A 14 23.77 -5.59 -16.40
CA LEU A 14 22.85 -4.48 -16.08
C LEU A 14 21.37 -4.90 -16.18
N GLY A 15 21.02 -5.74 -17.15
CA GLY A 15 19.64 -6.23 -17.30
C GLY A 15 19.18 -7.12 -16.15
N VAL A 16 20.05 -7.96 -15.61
CA VAL A 16 19.74 -8.86 -14.48
C VAL A 16 19.58 -8.07 -13.16
N ILE A 17 20.39 -7.01 -12.95
CA ILE A 17 20.32 -6.18 -11.75
C ILE A 17 18.99 -5.40 -11.70
N SER A 18 18.46 -4.96 -12.85
CA SER A 18 17.17 -4.25 -12.93
C SER A 18 15.95 -5.13 -12.55
N LEU A 19 16.04 -6.43 -12.70
CA LEU A 19 14.97 -7.38 -12.38
C LEU A 19 14.89 -7.72 -10.88
N LEU A 20 15.95 -7.48 -10.12
CA LEU A 20 16.00 -7.80 -8.68
C LEU A 20 15.46 -6.68 -7.78
N LEU A 21 15.13 -5.50 -8.30
CA LEU A 21 14.70 -4.34 -7.53
C LEU A 21 13.16 -4.21 -7.37
N ASN A 22 12.37 -5.14 -7.91
CA ASN A 22 10.90 -5.05 -7.86
C ASN A 22 10.24 -5.78 -6.67
N GLY A 23 10.97 -6.06 -5.61
CA GLY A 23 10.55 -6.96 -4.53
C GLY A 23 10.24 -6.32 -3.19
N CYS A 24 9.63 -5.12 -3.10
CA CYS A 24 9.05 -4.62 -1.85
C CYS A 24 7.79 -3.83 -2.13
N THR A 25 6.63 -4.50 -2.14
CA THR A 25 5.33 -3.86 -2.03
C THR A 25 5.10 -3.47 -0.56
N THR A 26 5.73 -2.40 -0.14
CA THR A 26 5.55 -1.79 1.18
C THR A 26 4.45 -0.73 1.14
N VAL A 27 4.03 -0.28 2.31
CA VAL A 27 3.05 0.80 2.58
C VAL A 27 3.18 2.01 1.63
N GLY A 28 4.34 2.24 1.04
CA GLY A 28 4.58 3.30 0.04
C GLY A 28 3.64 3.32 -1.17
N ASN A 29 3.04 2.18 -1.53
CA ASN A 29 2.03 2.15 -2.60
C ASN A 29 0.71 2.77 -2.15
N ILE A 30 0.33 2.63 -0.87
CA ILE A 30 -0.92 3.18 -0.35
C ILE A 30 -0.85 4.71 -0.29
N ASP A 31 0.28 5.27 0.13
CA ASP A 31 0.47 6.74 0.14
C ASP A 31 0.37 7.33 -1.28
N ALA A 32 0.90 6.63 -2.29
CA ALA A 32 0.76 7.03 -3.68
C ALA A 32 -0.71 6.97 -4.16
N ASP A 33 -1.46 5.94 -3.76
CA ASP A 33 -2.88 5.82 -4.09
C ASP A 33 -3.72 6.93 -3.44
N LEU A 34 -3.41 7.31 -2.20
CA LEU A 34 -4.13 8.35 -1.45
C LEU A 34 -3.87 9.77 -1.97
N LYS A 35 -2.86 10.00 -2.81
CA LYS A 35 -2.64 11.31 -3.45
C LYS A 35 -3.82 11.77 -4.29
N ILE A 36 -4.68 10.86 -4.76
CA ILE A 36 -5.90 11.19 -5.51
C ILE A 36 -6.91 11.99 -4.65
N LEU A 37 -6.82 11.89 -3.32
CA LEU A 37 -7.69 12.63 -2.41
C LEU A 37 -7.33 14.11 -2.33
N ARG A 38 -6.12 14.50 -2.72
CA ARG A 38 -5.71 15.91 -2.73
C ARG A 38 -6.49 16.68 -3.78
N GLY A 39 -6.99 17.85 -3.39
CA GLY A 39 -7.87 18.67 -4.22
C GLY A 39 -9.34 18.30 -4.14
N GLN A 40 -9.70 17.21 -3.43
CA GLN A 40 -11.09 16.85 -3.15
C GLN A 40 -11.58 17.56 -1.90
N SER A 41 -12.89 17.72 -1.77
CA SER A 41 -13.51 18.20 -0.53
C SER A 41 -13.39 17.15 0.57
N ILE A 42 -13.16 17.59 1.81
CA ILE A 42 -13.15 16.69 2.97
C ILE A 42 -14.51 16.02 3.16
N GLU A 43 -15.61 16.73 2.88
CA GLU A 43 -16.97 16.21 2.99
C GLU A 43 -17.21 15.02 2.05
N GLU A 44 -16.73 15.12 0.79
CA GLU A 44 -16.82 14.02 -0.17
C GLU A 44 -16.05 12.78 0.29
N VAL A 45 -14.88 12.95 0.86
CA VAL A 45 -14.04 11.84 1.34
C VAL A 45 -14.61 11.26 2.64
N ALA A 46 -15.05 12.10 3.57
CA ALA A 46 -15.66 11.70 4.83
C ALA A 46 -16.95 10.88 4.61
N ALA A 47 -17.69 11.12 3.54
CA ALA A 47 -18.86 10.29 3.19
C ALA A 47 -18.53 8.80 2.97
N PHE A 48 -17.28 8.46 2.72
CA PHE A 48 -16.79 7.07 2.56
C PHE A 48 -16.01 6.55 3.77
N LEU A 49 -15.63 7.42 4.71
CA LEU A 49 -14.74 7.09 5.84
C LEU A 49 -15.43 7.12 7.19
N ASP A 50 -16.72 7.43 7.25
CA ASP A 50 -17.42 7.77 8.49
C ASP A 50 -16.84 9.02 9.17
N ASN A 51 -17.24 9.28 10.43
CA ASN A 51 -16.72 10.42 11.18
C ASN A 51 -15.24 10.19 11.55
N PRO A 52 -14.40 11.24 11.53
CA PRO A 52 -13.03 11.14 11.99
C PRO A 52 -12.97 10.83 13.50
N ASP A 53 -11.99 10.02 13.90
CA ASP A 53 -11.73 9.73 15.31
C ASP A 53 -11.21 10.95 16.07
N ASN A 54 -10.47 11.83 15.37
CA ASN A 54 -9.96 13.08 15.89
C ASN A 54 -10.00 14.17 14.83
N HIS A 55 -10.25 15.41 15.29
CA HIS A 55 -10.22 16.62 14.48
C HIS A 55 -9.50 17.72 15.24
N HIS A 56 -8.54 18.39 14.58
CA HIS A 56 -7.75 19.48 15.14
C HIS A 56 -7.78 20.70 14.24
N GLU A 57 -8.19 21.83 14.78
CA GLU A 57 -8.06 23.12 14.12
C GLU A 57 -6.63 23.64 14.26
N LEU A 58 -6.00 23.98 13.14
CA LEU A 58 -4.70 24.61 13.06
C LEU A 58 -4.90 26.06 12.58
N SER A 59 -3.88 26.91 12.69
CA SER A 59 -4.01 28.34 12.37
C SER A 59 -4.56 28.65 10.98
N ASN A 60 -4.21 27.83 9.95
CA ASN A 60 -4.61 28.03 8.57
C ASN A 60 -5.11 26.76 7.87
N SER A 61 -5.33 25.68 8.60
CA SER A 61 -5.71 24.39 8.08
C SER A 61 -6.46 23.60 9.16
N GLU A 62 -7.04 22.49 8.78
CA GLU A 62 -7.67 21.55 9.70
C GLU A 62 -7.07 20.17 9.47
N GLU A 63 -6.92 19.41 10.54
CA GLU A 63 -6.39 18.05 10.52
C GLU A 63 -7.48 17.06 10.94
N TYR A 64 -7.75 16.11 10.08
CA TYR A 64 -8.70 15.03 10.31
C TYR A 64 -7.97 13.70 10.38
N ILE A 65 -8.28 12.90 11.39
CA ILE A 65 -7.59 11.64 11.69
C ILE A 65 -8.60 10.52 11.79
N TRP A 66 -8.37 9.45 11.03
CA TRP A 66 -9.06 8.17 11.12
C TRP A 66 -8.10 7.08 11.54
N VAL A 67 -8.54 6.21 12.45
CA VAL A 67 -7.78 5.05 12.92
C VAL A 67 -8.58 3.80 12.63
N ASN A 68 -8.03 2.91 11.82
CA ASN A 68 -8.63 1.60 11.57
C ASN A 68 -7.82 0.51 12.26
N THR A 69 -8.52 -0.39 12.96
CA THR A 69 -7.93 -1.58 13.57
C THR A 69 -8.64 -2.81 13.03
N GLU A 70 -7.90 -3.69 12.37
CA GLU A 70 -8.42 -4.94 11.81
C GLU A 70 -7.81 -6.14 12.53
N ASN A 71 -8.66 -7.00 13.11
CA ASN A 71 -8.24 -8.26 13.73
C ASN A 71 -8.36 -9.38 12.70
N VAL A 72 -7.24 -9.98 12.33
CA VAL A 72 -7.18 -11.03 11.33
C VAL A 72 -6.63 -12.31 11.94
N LYS A 73 -7.33 -13.41 11.71
CA LYS A 73 -6.86 -14.75 12.08
C LYS A 73 -5.95 -15.27 10.98
N LEU A 74 -4.66 -15.42 11.29
CA LEU A 74 -3.67 -15.93 10.34
C LEU A 74 -3.19 -17.32 10.76
N THR A 75 -3.09 -18.21 9.78
CA THR A 75 -2.47 -19.52 9.95
C THR A 75 -1.11 -19.50 9.28
N LEU A 76 -0.06 -19.53 10.10
CA LEU A 76 1.32 -19.46 9.63
C LEU A 76 1.98 -20.84 9.78
N PRO A 77 2.89 -21.22 8.86
CA PRO A 77 3.69 -22.43 9.04
C PRO A 77 4.57 -22.27 10.28
N ASN A 78 4.55 -23.26 11.16
CA ASN A 78 5.39 -23.33 12.33
C ASN A 78 6.50 -24.34 12.07
N THR A 79 7.72 -23.85 11.88
CA THR A 79 8.91 -24.70 11.76
C THR A 79 9.67 -24.67 13.07
N THR A 80 9.57 -25.71 13.86
CA THR A 80 10.43 -25.93 15.04
C THR A 80 11.66 -26.73 14.63
N ALA A 81 12.79 -26.06 14.46
CA ALA A 81 14.08 -26.72 14.33
C ALA A 81 14.52 -27.19 15.73
N ARG A 82 14.51 -28.49 16.01
CA ARG A 82 15.18 -29.05 17.17
C ARG A 82 16.61 -29.38 16.78
N HIS A 83 17.57 -28.64 17.29
CA HIS A 83 18.97 -29.06 17.28
C HIS A 83 19.18 -30.10 18.35
N SER A 84 19.19 -31.38 18.01
CA SER A 84 19.73 -32.42 18.87
C SER A 84 21.22 -32.49 18.61
N ALA A 85 22.03 -31.95 19.54
CA ALA A 85 23.45 -32.20 19.57
C ALA A 85 23.67 -33.66 19.92
N SER A 86 23.94 -34.51 18.95
CA SER A 86 24.44 -35.87 19.18
C SER A 86 25.91 -35.77 19.56
N GLN A 87 26.21 -36.11 20.79
CA GLN A 87 27.57 -36.20 21.36
C GLN A 87 28.28 -37.51 21.00
N SER A 88 28.20 -37.95 19.77
CA SER A 88 29.04 -39.03 19.28
C SER A 88 29.74 -38.55 18.02
N GLY A 89 31.07 -38.45 18.14
CA GLY A 89 31.97 -37.87 17.18
C GLY A 89 31.79 -38.38 15.75
N GLU A 90 32.31 -37.57 14.85
CA GLU A 90 32.49 -37.85 13.42
C GLU A 90 31.27 -37.48 12.52
N TYR A 91 31.22 -36.25 12.13
CA TYR A 91 30.31 -35.49 11.25
C TYR A 91 29.16 -34.77 11.95
N PRO A 92 29.02 -33.45 11.69
CA PRO A 92 27.84 -32.70 12.15
C PRO A 92 26.60 -33.22 11.43
N GLY A 93 25.77 -33.94 12.17
CA GLY A 93 24.54 -34.52 11.67
C GLY A 93 23.60 -33.45 11.16
N VAL A 94 23.03 -33.70 10.00
CA VAL A 94 21.92 -32.96 9.43
C VAL A 94 20.80 -32.91 10.48
N SER A 95 20.40 -31.69 10.87
CA SER A 95 19.26 -31.51 11.78
C SER A 95 17.99 -31.96 11.08
N ASP A 96 17.40 -33.05 11.52
CA ASP A 96 16.09 -33.47 11.06
C ASP A 96 15.05 -32.46 11.48
N VAL A 97 14.45 -31.77 10.52
CA VAL A 97 13.28 -30.94 10.71
C VAL A 97 12.07 -31.84 10.88
N THR A 98 11.75 -32.17 12.14
CA THR A 98 10.76 -33.22 12.45
C THR A 98 9.33 -32.71 12.62
N ASN A 99 9.04 -31.42 12.58
CA ASN A 99 7.66 -30.95 12.71
C ASN A 99 7.36 -29.74 11.80
N PHE A 100 6.67 -30.00 10.71
CA PHE A 100 5.94 -29.00 9.97
C PHE A 100 4.53 -28.91 10.56
N GLY A 101 4.29 -27.91 11.40
CA GLY A 101 2.97 -27.58 11.93
C GLY A 101 2.48 -26.25 11.37
N THR A 102 1.22 -26.00 11.58
CA THR A 102 0.65 -24.66 11.38
C THR A 102 0.23 -24.09 12.74
N LYS A 103 0.53 -22.82 12.98
CA LYS A 103 0.06 -22.08 14.14
C LYS A 103 -0.95 -21.04 13.69
N THR A 104 -2.12 -21.03 14.30
CA THR A 104 -3.17 -20.06 14.01
C THR A 104 -3.29 -19.10 15.19
N ASP A 105 -3.04 -17.83 14.93
CA ASP A 105 -3.14 -16.74 15.91
C ASP A 105 -3.94 -15.58 15.37
N TRP A 106 -4.43 -14.73 16.29
CA TRP A 106 -5.04 -13.43 15.96
C TRP A 106 -3.98 -12.35 15.92
N TYR A 107 -4.01 -11.57 14.87
CA TYR A 107 -3.10 -10.43 14.65
C TYR A 107 -3.91 -9.15 14.50
N ASN A 108 -3.48 -8.10 15.19
CA ASN A 108 -4.07 -6.77 15.12
C ASN A 108 -3.26 -5.94 14.14
N PHE A 109 -3.92 -5.49 13.09
CA PHE A 109 -3.34 -4.60 12.10
C PHE A 109 -3.94 -3.22 12.26
N ASN A 110 -3.09 -2.20 12.37
CA ASN A 110 -3.51 -0.82 12.61
C ASN A 110 -3.16 0.06 11.42
N CYS A 111 -4.01 1.02 11.13
CA CYS A 111 -3.72 2.07 10.17
C CYS A 111 -4.30 3.40 10.64
N LYS A 112 -3.50 4.45 10.52
CA LYS A 112 -3.88 5.83 10.76
C LYS A 112 -3.84 6.59 9.44
N LEU A 113 -4.95 7.16 9.03
CA LEU A 113 -5.04 8.12 7.94
C LEU A 113 -5.15 9.52 8.52
N THR A 114 -4.31 10.44 8.05
CA THR A 114 -4.37 11.85 8.38
C THR A 114 -4.59 12.64 7.10
N LEU A 115 -5.63 13.47 7.07
CA LEU A 115 -5.93 14.42 6.00
C LEU A 115 -5.80 15.83 6.54
N ILE A 116 -5.13 16.69 5.79
CA ILE A 116 -5.01 18.12 6.13
C ILE A 116 -5.73 18.91 5.05
N THR A 117 -6.64 19.79 5.47
CA THR A 117 -7.39 20.68 4.56
C THR A 117 -6.93 22.12 4.69
N ASP A 118 -7.27 22.91 3.69
CA ASP A 118 -7.23 24.37 3.79
C ASP A 118 -8.54 24.91 4.41
N LYS A 119 -8.65 26.26 4.52
CA LYS A 119 -9.86 26.94 5.05
C LYS A 119 -11.11 26.80 4.18
N LYS A 120 -11.01 26.16 3.03
CA LYS A 120 -12.12 25.89 2.11
C LYS A 120 -12.49 24.41 2.11
N ASP A 121 -12.03 23.66 3.13
CA ASP A 121 -12.26 22.22 3.27
C ASP A 121 -11.70 21.39 2.12
N ILE A 122 -10.70 21.89 1.40
CA ILE A 122 -10.02 21.18 0.33
C ILE A 122 -8.79 20.47 0.89
N ILE A 123 -8.67 19.18 0.62
CA ILE A 123 -7.55 18.35 1.08
C ILE A 123 -6.27 18.79 0.37
N THR A 124 -5.30 19.26 1.15
CA THR A 124 -3.97 19.70 0.67
C THR A 124 -2.90 18.66 0.89
N SER A 125 -3.04 17.84 1.94
CA SER A 125 -2.07 16.81 2.29
C SER A 125 -2.74 15.54 2.80
N THR A 126 -2.09 14.42 2.50
CA THR A 126 -2.49 13.09 2.94
C THR A 126 -1.29 12.39 3.55
N LYS A 127 -1.48 11.71 4.67
CA LYS A 127 -0.46 10.87 5.32
C LYS A 127 -1.11 9.58 5.78
N VAL A 128 -0.43 8.46 5.57
CA VAL A 128 -0.85 7.15 6.04
C VAL A 128 0.28 6.48 6.82
N GLU A 129 -0.06 5.91 7.97
CA GLU A 129 0.88 5.23 8.86
C GLU A 129 0.24 3.93 9.36
N GLY A 130 0.98 2.82 9.28
CA GLY A 130 0.52 1.53 9.78
C GLY A 130 0.77 0.37 8.83
N ASP A 131 0.04 -0.71 9.05
CA ASP A 131 0.21 -1.97 8.31
C ASP A 131 -0.61 -1.98 7.02
N ALA A 132 -0.10 -2.61 5.96
CA ALA A 132 -0.79 -2.69 4.68
C ALA A 132 -2.19 -3.35 4.78
N ILE A 133 -2.38 -4.30 5.71
CA ILE A 133 -3.66 -4.95 5.96
C ILE A 133 -4.62 -3.97 6.62
N GLY A 134 -4.22 -3.30 7.71
CA GLY A 134 -5.03 -2.29 8.39
C GLY A 134 -5.38 -1.10 7.49
N CYS A 135 -4.49 -0.73 6.57
CA CYS A 135 -4.69 0.38 5.64
C CYS A 135 -5.55 0.04 4.39
N ARG A 136 -5.96 -1.20 4.23
CA ARG A 136 -6.71 -1.68 3.05
C ARG A 136 -8.02 -0.90 2.81
N ILE A 137 -8.70 -0.49 3.87
CA ILE A 137 -9.94 0.30 3.77
C ILE A 137 -9.68 1.65 3.09
N TYR A 138 -8.62 2.35 3.46
CA TYR A 138 -8.29 3.66 2.87
C TYR A 138 -7.86 3.55 1.41
N LYS A 139 -7.16 2.46 1.04
CA LYS A 139 -6.88 2.16 -0.35
C LYS A 139 -8.15 1.98 -1.16
N LYS A 140 -9.14 1.27 -0.63
CA LYS A 140 -10.43 1.06 -1.29
C LYS A 140 -11.17 2.39 -1.51
N VAL A 141 -11.14 3.30 -0.55
CA VAL A 141 -11.71 4.66 -0.71
C VAL A 141 -11.03 5.39 -1.86
N ALA A 142 -9.69 5.39 -1.92
CA ALA A 142 -8.96 6.02 -3.02
C ALA A 142 -9.30 5.42 -4.40
N GLU A 143 -9.53 4.11 -4.47
CA GLU A 143 -9.96 3.43 -5.70
C GLU A 143 -11.36 3.87 -6.13
N ILE A 144 -12.31 4.00 -5.21
CA ILE A 144 -13.68 4.50 -5.48
C ILE A 144 -13.62 5.95 -5.98
N MET A 145 -12.89 6.82 -5.30
CA MET A 145 -12.72 8.22 -5.69
C MET A 145 -12.11 8.35 -7.10
N ARG A 146 -11.13 7.50 -7.41
CA ARG A 146 -10.52 7.45 -8.76
C ARG A 146 -11.52 7.00 -9.83
N ALA A 147 -12.39 6.06 -9.51
CA ALA A 147 -13.42 5.60 -10.43
C ALA A 147 -14.46 6.69 -10.70
N ASN A 148 -14.93 7.37 -9.65
CA ASN A 148 -15.88 8.48 -9.74
C ASN A 148 -15.32 9.66 -10.56
N SER A 149 -14.07 10.05 -10.33
CA SER A 149 -13.40 11.10 -11.10
C SER A 149 -13.30 10.79 -12.60
N LYS A 150 -13.08 9.52 -12.94
CA LYS A 150 -13.05 9.07 -14.35
C LYS A 150 -14.45 9.05 -14.99
N ALA A 151 -15.49 8.70 -14.24
CA ALA A 151 -16.87 8.73 -14.72
C ALA A 151 -17.29 10.16 -15.04
N LEU A 152 -17.10 11.10 -14.10
CA LEU A 152 -17.34 12.53 -14.29
C LEU A 152 -16.60 13.11 -15.50
N ALA A 153 -15.34 12.74 -15.69
CA ALA A 153 -14.55 13.20 -16.83
C ALA A 153 -15.11 12.70 -18.17
N ARG A 154 -15.68 11.49 -18.22
CA ARG A 154 -16.33 10.95 -19.43
C ARG A 154 -17.61 11.70 -19.77
N ASP A 155 -18.47 11.93 -18.76
CA ASP A 155 -19.75 12.63 -18.95
C ASP A 155 -19.53 14.05 -19.49
N VAL A 156 -18.52 14.76 -18.97
CA VAL A 156 -18.15 16.11 -19.45
C VAL A 156 -17.63 16.09 -20.89
N ILE A 157 -16.92 15.06 -21.31
CA ILE A 157 -16.42 14.92 -22.67
C ILE A 157 -17.59 14.59 -23.61
N GLU A 158 -18.53 13.76 -23.21
CA GLU A 158 -19.67 13.36 -24.00
C GLU A 158 -20.63 14.53 -24.20
N GLU A 159 -20.90 15.32 -23.16
CA GLU A 159 -21.68 16.55 -23.23
C GLU A 159 -21.07 17.60 -24.15
N LYS A 160 -19.74 17.80 -24.09
CA LYS A 160 -19.05 18.74 -24.98
C LYS A 160 -18.87 18.22 -26.40
N GLY A 161 -18.76 16.91 -26.58
CA GLY A 161 -18.67 16.27 -27.90
C GLY A 161 -19.99 16.26 -28.68
N GLY A 162 -21.13 16.37 -27.99
CA GLY A 162 -22.45 16.47 -28.61
C GLY A 162 -22.78 17.80 -29.28
N LEU A 163 -21.94 18.83 -29.14
CA LEU A 163 -22.03 20.12 -29.87
C LEU A 163 -21.28 20.08 -31.22
N SER A 164 -21.42 18.98 -31.95
CA SER A 164 -20.94 18.84 -33.32
C SER A 164 -21.91 19.55 -34.28
N LEU A 165 -21.53 20.77 -34.73
CA LEU A 165 -21.76 21.36 -36.07
C LEU A 165 -22.93 20.70 -36.86
N GLN A 166 -24.11 21.30 -36.74
CA GLN A 166 -25.05 21.25 -37.85
C GLN A 166 -24.63 22.24 -38.92
N PRO A 167 -24.56 21.85 -40.17
CA PRO A 167 -24.22 22.71 -41.32
C PRO A 167 -25.27 23.77 -41.62
#